data_8ee74350ad013278f8a6c98edcb4d150
#
_entry.id   8ee74350ad013278f8a6c98edcb4d150
#
_cell.length_a   1.000
_cell.length_b   1.000
_cell.length_c   1.000
_cell.angle_alpha   90.00
_cell.angle_beta   90.00
_cell.angle_gamma   90.00
#
_symmetry.space_group_name_H-M   'P 1'
#
loop_
_entity.id
_entity.type
_entity.pdbx_description
1 polymer ?
#
loop_
_entity_poly.entity_id
_entity_poly.type
_entity_poly.pdbx_seq_one_letter_code
_entity_poly.pdbx_strand_id
1 'polypeptide(L)'
;MKIGAFVPQGWRMDLNGIPIEDQWNTIINSAKNIEDLNYESVWVYDHFHTVPKPTQDPTYECWTLMSALSQTTSEVRLGQMCTCNSYRNPSYLTKVASNIDVMSGGRLELSLIHI
;
A
#
# COMPACT_ATOMS: atom_id res chain seq x y z
N MET A 1 -2.40 9.97 20.58
CA MET A 1 -2.43 10.42 19.18
C MET A 1 -2.18 9.20 18.32
N LYS A 2 -2.98 8.98 17.27
CA LYS A 2 -2.78 7.87 16.33
C LYS A 2 -1.93 8.37 15.16
N ILE A 3 -0.90 7.63 14.80
CA ILE A 3 0.05 8.00 13.74
C ILE A 3 0.12 6.87 12.73
N GLY A 4 0.02 7.20 11.46
CA GLY A 4 0.26 6.28 10.35
C GLY A 4 1.51 6.66 9.58
N ALA A 5 2.09 5.72 8.85
CA ALA A 5 3.24 5.96 8.00
C ALA A 5 3.08 5.29 6.63
N PHE A 6 3.70 5.86 5.60
CA PHE A 6 3.75 5.28 4.27
C PHE A 6 4.93 4.31 4.15
N VAL A 7 4.71 3.20 3.43
CA VAL A 7 5.81 2.38 2.95
C VAL A 7 6.32 2.90 1.60
N PRO A 8 7.59 2.66 1.26
CA PRO A 8 8.06 2.94 -0.09
C PRO A 8 7.31 2.08 -1.10
N GLN A 9 6.96 2.66 -2.25
CA GLN A 9 6.14 2.02 -3.27
C GLN A 9 6.66 2.25 -4.70
N GLY A 10 7.63 3.14 -4.87
CA GLY A 10 8.18 3.55 -6.15
C GLY A 10 7.52 4.81 -6.73
N TRP A 11 6.30 5.13 -6.35
CA TRP A 11 5.56 6.28 -6.88
C TRP A 11 6.31 7.60 -6.76
N ARG A 12 6.92 7.88 -5.61
CA ARG A 12 7.71 9.09 -5.36
C ARG A 12 9.21 8.90 -5.62
N MET A 13 9.56 7.92 -6.45
CA MET A 13 10.95 7.52 -6.71
C MET A 13 11.68 7.04 -5.44
N ASP A 14 10.93 6.61 -4.44
CA ASP A 14 11.41 6.19 -3.12
C ASP A 14 12.04 4.80 -3.10
N LEU A 15 12.00 4.09 -4.24
CA LEU A 15 12.74 2.85 -4.48
C LEU A 15 13.91 3.01 -5.45
N ASN A 16 14.20 4.23 -5.91
CA ASN A 16 15.28 4.47 -6.85
C ASN A 16 16.64 4.12 -6.23
N GLY A 17 17.48 3.46 -7.04
CA GLY A 17 18.80 3.01 -6.58
C GLY A 17 18.78 1.70 -5.79
N ILE A 18 17.61 1.13 -5.49
CA ILE A 18 17.47 -0.19 -4.89
C ILE A 18 17.31 -1.21 -6.01
N PRO A 19 18.15 -2.26 -6.10
CA PRO A 19 18.00 -3.33 -7.07
C PRO A 19 16.60 -3.95 -7.01
N ILE A 20 16.04 -4.32 -8.18
CA ILE A 20 14.65 -4.81 -8.26
C ILE A 20 14.41 -6.03 -7.36
N GLU A 21 15.40 -6.90 -7.22
CA GLU A 21 15.39 -8.08 -6.36
C GLU A 21 15.29 -7.75 -4.87
N ASP A 22 15.69 -6.54 -4.46
CA ASP A 22 15.70 -6.10 -3.06
C ASP A 22 14.52 -5.19 -2.71
N GLN A 23 13.81 -4.67 -3.71
CA GLN A 23 12.72 -3.70 -3.48
C GLN A 23 11.59 -4.28 -2.64
N TRP A 24 11.16 -5.51 -2.93
CA TRP A 24 10.11 -6.16 -2.15
C TRP A 24 10.50 -6.34 -0.68
N ASN A 25 11.72 -6.78 -0.40
CA ASN A 25 12.22 -6.89 0.97
C ASN A 25 12.29 -5.54 1.67
N THR A 26 12.64 -4.48 0.95
CA THR A 26 12.65 -3.11 1.47
C THR A 26 11.25 -2.67 1.90
N ILE A 27 10.24 -2.94 1.09
CA ILE A 27 8.84 -2.62 1.39
C ILE A 27 8.36 -3.39 2.62
N ILE A 28 8.57 -4.72 2.66
CA ILE A 28 8.16 -5.55 3.81
C ILE A 28 8.85 -5.09 5.10
N ASN A 29 10.15 -4.86 5.06
CA ASN A 29 10.91 -4.46 6.24
C ASN A 29 10.45 -3.08 6.73
N SER A 30 10.11 -2.17 5.83
CA SER A 30 9.53 -0.87 6.19
C SER A 30 8.18 -1.04 6.91
N ALA A 31 7.31 -1.91 6.40
CA ALA A 31 6.01 -2.18 7.04
C ALA A 31 6.17 -2.82 8.42
N LYS A 32 7.07 -3.78 8.57
CA LYS A 32 7.38 -4.40 9.87
C LYS A 32 7.97 -3.41 10.86
N ASN A 33 8.88 -2.56 10.42
CA ASN A 33 9.46 -1.51 11.27
C ASN A 33 8.38 -0.53 11.77
N ILE A 34 7.42 -0.17 10.91
CA ILE A 34 6.28 0.68 11.28
C ILE A 34 5.45 -0.02 12.37
N GLU A 35 5.18 -1.31 12.22
CA GLU A 35 4.47 -2.13 13.21
C GLU A 35 5.26 -2.22 14.53
N ASP A 36 6.54 -2.55 14.49
CA ASP A 36 7.41 -2.69 15.66
C ASP A 36 7.56 -1.37 16.46
N LEU A 37 7.47 -0.24 15.76
CA LEU A 37 7.48 1.10 16.37
C LEU A 37 6.10 1.55 16.90
N ASN A 38 5.10 0.66 16.89
CA ASN A 38 3.73 0.90 17.37
C ASN A 38 3.00 2.03 16.63
N TYR A 39 3.23 2.19 15.32
CA TYR A 39 2.35 3.03 14.50
C TYR A 39 0.98 2.36 14.36
N GLU A 40 -0.07 3.18 14.28
CA GLU A 40 -1.45 2.69 14.13
C GLU A 40 -1.70 2.05 12.75
N SER A 41 -1.08 2.58 11.70
CA SER A 41 -1.41 2.20 10.33
C SER A 41 -0.26 2.36 9.33
N VAL A 42 -0.30 1.50 8.33
CA VAL A 42 0.54 1.55 7.12
C VAL A 42 -0.30 2.03 5.95
N TRP A 43 0.26 2.91 5.13
CA TRP A 43 -0.43 3.53 3.99
C TRP A 43 0.33 3.33 2.68
N VAL A 44 -0.44 3.21 1.59
CA VAL A 44 0.05 3.14 0.20
C VAL A 44 -0.73 4.12 -0.68
N TYR A 45 -0.19 4.43 -1.86
CA TYR A 45 -0.84 5.29 -2.85
C TYR A 45 -1.40 4.47 -4.01
N ASP A 46 -2.47 4.96 -4.63
CA ASP A 46 -3.07 4.32 -5.81
C ASP A 46 -2.62 5.02 -7.11
N HIS A 47 -1.36 4.79 -7.47
CA HIS A 47 -0.71 5.32 -8.67
C HIS A 47 -0.01 4.21 -9.47
N PHE A 48 0.09 4.38 -10.79
CA PHE A 48 0.64 3.38 -11.70
C PHE A 48 2.01 3.74 -12.27
N HIS A 49 2.49 4.95 -12.02
CA HIS A 49 3.77 5.42 -12.54
C HIS A 49 4.39 6.45 -11.59
N THR A 50 5.67 6.71 -11.78
CA THR A 50 6.44 7.64 -10.96
C THR A 50 6.03 9.10 -11.16
N VAL A 51 6.19 9.91 -10.12
CA VAL A 51 6.06 11.38 -10.17
C VAL A 51 7.30 12.03 -9.55
N PRO A 52 7.67 13.25 -9.93
CA PRO A 52 6.98 14.20 -10.82
C PRO A 52 7.14 13.89 -12.31
N LYS A 53 7.96 12.92 -12.67
CA LYS A 53 8.16 12.49 -14.05
C LYS A 53 7.90 10.99 -14.18
N PRO A 54 7.16 10.54 -15.20
CA PRO A 54 7.09 9.12 -15.54
C PRO A 54 8.48 8.60 -15.92
N THR A 55 8.88 7.49 -15.30
CA THR A 55 10.13 6.78 -15.58
C THR A 55 9.84 5.31 -15.87
N GLN A 56 10.88 4.53 -16.14
CA GLN A 56 10.79 3.07 -16.27
C GLN A 56 10.92 2.35 -14.91
N ASP A 57 11.08 3.12 -13.82
CA ASP A 57 11.19 2.54 -12.49
C ASP A 57 9.87 1.91 -12.03
N PRO A 58 9.90 0.80 -11.30
CA PRO A 58 8.71 0.12 -10.83
C PRO A 58 7.87 0.99 -9.89
N THR A 59 6.56 0.94 -10.05
CA THR A 59 5.58 1.41 -9.08
C THR A 59 4.67 0.24 -8.73
N TYR A 60 4.64 -0.15 -7.47
CA TYR A 60 3.84 -1.30 -7.03
C TYR A 60 2.36 -0.92 -6.96
N GLU A 61 1.51 -1.78 -7.55
CA GLU A 61 0.07 -1.54 -7.59
C GLU A 61 -0.54 -1.66 -6.18
N CYS A 62 -1.39 -0.73 -5.85
CA CYS A 62 -1.93 -0.49 -4.52
C CYS A 62 -2.56 -1.72 -3.87
N TRP A 63 -3.57 -2.33 -4.53
CA TRP A 63 -4.34 -3.41 -3.93
C TRP A 63 -3.60 -4.75 -3.90
N THR A 64 -2.73 -4.98 -4.87
CA THR A 64 -1.78 -6.10 -4.88
C THR A 64 -0.82 -5.98 -3.69
N LEU A 65 -0.26 -4.79 -3.48
CA LEU A 65 0.63 -4.51 -2.36
C LEU A 65 -0.09 -4.68 -1.02
N MET A 66 -1.30 -4.15 -0.89
CA MET A 66 -2.14 -4.30 0.30
C MET A 66 -2.42 -5.76 0.65
N SER A 67 -2.72 -6.60 -0.35
CA SER A 67 -2.90 -8.04 -0.15
C SER A 67 -1.67 -8.70 0.46
N ALA A 68 -0.48 -8.38 -0.07
CA ALA A 68 0.77 -8.94 0.42
C ALA A 68 1.10 -8.41 1.83
N LEU A 69 0.92 -7.12 2.08
CA LEU A 69 1.15 -6.52 3.40
C LEU A 69 0.19 -7.08 4.45
N SER A 70 -1.03 -7.44 4.09
CA SER A 70 -1.99 -8.07 5.00
C SER A 70 -1.50 -9.40 5.59
N GLN A 71 -0.60 -10.08 4.89
CA GLN A 71 -0.02 -11.36 5.30
C GLN A 71 1.39 -11.22 5.91
N THR A 72 2.03 -10.07 5.75
CA THR A 72 3.38 -9.81 6.27
C THR A 72 3.41 -8.99 7.55
N THR A 73 2.26 -8.41 7.92
CA THR A 73 2.02 -7.66 9.17
C THR A 73 0.89 -8.32 9.96
N SER A 74 0.79 -8.04 11.26
CA SER A 74 -0.19 -8.65 12.16
C SER A 74 -1.09 -7.67 12.91
N GLU A 75 -0.61 -6.47 13.21
CA GLU A 75 -1.30 -5.52 14.10
C GLU A 75 -1.71 -4.22 13.40
N VAL A 76 -0.82 -3.64 12.57
CA VAL A 76 -1.08 -2.35 11.93
C VAL A 76 -2.28 -2.41 10.99
N ARG A 77 -3.08 -1.35 11.00
CA ARG A 77 -4.14 -1.16 10.01
C ARG A 77 -3.54 -0.82 8.65
N LEU A 78 -4.23 -1.20 7.60
CA LEU A 78 -3.75 -1.11 6.23
C LEU A 78 -4.66 -0.19 5.42
N GLY A 79 -4.12 0.91 4.90
CA GLY A 79 -4.90 1.89 4.17
C GLY A 79 -4.27 2.31 2.83
N GLN A 80 -5.09 2.84 1.96
CA GLN A 80 -4.67 3.48 0.73
C GLN A 80 -5.11 4.95 0.73
N MET A 81 -4.27 5.82 0.23
CA MET A 81 -4.54 7.26 0.21
C MET A 81 -4.36 7.83 -1.21
N CYS A 82 -5.43 7.90 -1.96
CA CYS A 82 -6.77 7.31 -1.80
C CYS A 82 -7.03 6.40 -2.98
N THR A 83 -7.90 5.42 -2.85
CA THR A 83 -8.30 4.57 -3.98
C THR A 83 -8.94 5.40 -5.08
N CYS A 84 -8.44 5.26 -6.30
CA CYS A 84 -9.01 5.89 -7.48
C CYS A 84 -10.18 5.05 -8.02
N ASN A 85 -11.40 5.58 -7.92
CA ASN A 85 -12.60 4.88 -8.39
C ASN A 85 -12.58 4.60 -9.91
N SER A 86 -11.88 5.44 -10.68
CA SER A 86 -11.85 5.30 -12.15
C SER A 86 -10.94 4.17 -12.64
N TYR A 87 -10.07 3.63 -11.79
CA TYR A 87 -9.14 2.58 -12.19
C TYR A 87 -9.75 1.18 -12.21
N ARG A 88 -10.84 0.97 -11.45
CA ARG A 88 -11.42 -0.37 -11.24
C ARG A 88 -12.93 -0.37 -11.31
N ASN A 89 -13.49 -1.47 -11.81
CA ASN A 89 -14.93 -1.69 -11.69
C ASN A 89 -15.32 -1.72 -10.19
N PRO A 90 -16.37 -1.01 -9.76
CA PRO A 90 -16.77 -0.93 -8.36
C PRO A 90 -17.05 -2.29 -7.70
N SER A 91 -17.67 -3.20 -8.43
CA SER A 91 -17.97 -4.55 -7.92
C SER A 91 -16.68 -5.35 -7.70
N TYR A 92 -15.70 -5.21 -8.60
CA TYR A 92 -14.39 -5.82 -8.44
C TYR A 92 -13.64 -5.22 -7.24
N LEU A 93 -13.61 -3.89 -7.12
CA LEU A 93 -12.97 -3.21 -6.01
C LEU A 93 -13.55 -3.64 -4.66
N THR A 94 -14.88 -3.69 -4.56
CA THR A 94 -15.57 -4.17 -3.35
C THR A 94 -15.16 -5.58 -3.00
N LYS A 95 -15.05 -6.47 -4.00
CA LYS A 95 -14.63 -7.86 -3.77
C LYS A 95 -13.19 -7.95 -3.27
N VAL A 96 -12.28 -7.20 -3.87
CA VAL A 96 -10.87 -7.14 -3.45
C VAL A 96 -10.77 -6.61 -2.02
N ALA A 97 -11.43 -5.48 -1.73
CA ALA A 97 -11.40 -4.85 -0.42
C ALA A 97 -11.94 -5.79 0.68
N SER A 98 -13.09 -6.42 0.43
CA SER A 98 -13.66 -7.38 1.40
C SER A 98 -12.76 -8.59 1.65
N ASN A 99 -12.07 -9.08 0.62
CA ASN A 99 -11.12 -10.18 0.78
C ASN A 99 -9.91 -9.76 1.63
N ILE A 100 -9.34 -8.60 1.36
CA ILE A 100 -8.21 -8.08 2.15
C ILE A 100 -8.61 -7.85 3.60
N ASP A 101 -9.81 -7.32 3.84
CA ASP A 101 -10.31 -7.14 5.20
C ASP A 101 -10.40 -8.47 5.96
N VAL A 102 -10.99 -9.47 5.35
CA VAL A 102 -11.06 -10.83 5.93
C VAL A 102 -9.66 -11.43 6.15
N MET A 103 -8.78 -11.38 5.13
CA MET A 103 -7.43 -11.95 5.22
C MET A 103 -6.56 -11.25 6.26
N SER A 104 -6.78 -9.96 6.50
CA SER A 104 -6.05 -9.17 7.49
C SER A 104 -6.67 -9.23 8.90
N GLY A 105 -7.81 -9.89 9.08
CA GLY A 105 -8.51 -9.91 10.37
C GLY A 105 -9.18 -8.58 10.72
N GLY A 106 -9.75 -7.86 9.74
CA GLY A 106 -10.48 -6.61 9.95
C GLY A 106 -9.61 -5.36 10.05
N ARG A 107 -8.40 -5.39 9.47
CA ARG A 107 -7.44 -4.28 9.55
C ARG A 107 -7.49 -3.31 8.37
N LEU A 108 -8.39 -3.50 7.40
CA LEU A 108 -8.48 -2.62 6.25
C LEU A 108 -9.08 -1.25 6.60
N GLU A 109 -8.46 -0.19 6.12
CA GLU A 109 -8.97 1.18 6.10
C GLU A 109 -9.24 1.58 4.64
N LEU A 110 -10.50 1.64 4.25
CA LEU A 110 -10.89 1.99 2.89
C LEU A 110 -11.04 3.51 2.74
N SER A 111 -10.19 4.12 1.92
CA SER A 111 -10.26 5.53 1.55
C SER A 111 -10.50 5.67 0.05
N LEU A 112 -11.52 6.43 -0.32
CA LEU A 112 -11.93 6.65 -1.71
C LEU A 112 -11.82 8.13 -2.07
N ILE A 113 -11.35 8.41 -3.30
CA ILE A 113 -11.43 9.76 -3.87
C ILE A 113 -12.83 9.96 -4.44
N HIS A 114 -13.49 11.00 -3.95
CA HIS A 114 -14.69 11.53 -4.60
C HIS A 114 -14.28 12.52 -5.69
N ILE A 115 -14.69 12.24 -6.90
CA ILE A 115 -14.54 13.16 -8.03
C ILE A 115 -15.86 13.90 -8.21
#